data_287d7316722150b79f2aa7488306e125
#
_entry.id   287d7316722150b79f2aa7488306e125
#
_cell.length_a   1.000
_cell.length_b   1.000
_cell.length_c   1.000
_cell.angle_alpha   90.00
_cell.angle_beta   90.00
_cell.angle_gamma   90.00
#
_symmetry.space_group_name_H-M   'P 1'
#
loop_
_entity.id
_entity.type
_entity.pdbx_description
1 polymer ?
#
loop_
_entity_poly.entity_id
_entity_poly.type
_entity_poly.pdbx_seq_one_letter_code
_entity_poly.pdbx_strand_id
1 'polypeptide(L)'
;AQDAVNDGIIQGWALLKRVQGIGKVEDEKINYLWVSVFESPKKYVEREPYFDTGKKYGIPNDILFGGIDIQRYGSYVYKTEKRYDNDLDGKFIIFNWAFPKNLNSAMILADKISKSFKGDMKKEGMASWGMATRIIPQNSDLAPLFFWDAYENMEQIINHLMNKAAIKNVDQKLLSQLEGELPKGWDNRVIWEFVSRAN
;
A
#
# COMPACT_ATOMS: atom_id res chain seq x y z
N ALA A 1 3.99 -12.73 13.20
CA ALA A 1 3.12 -12.48 12.04
C ALA A 1 2.73 -13.80 11.34
N GLN A 2 3.68 -14.70 11.06
CA GLN A 2 3.38 -15.97 10.37
C GLN A 2 2.30 -16.80 11.09
N ASP A 3 2.36 -16.91 12.41
CA ASP A 3 1.33 -17.64 13.16
C ASP A 3 -0.06 -17.00 13.03
N ALA A 4 -0.11 -15.66 12.96
CA ALA A 4 -1.37 -14.96 12.74
C ALA A 4 -1.97 -15.24 11.35
N VAL A 5 -1.12 -15.46 10.33
CA VAL A 5 -1.55 -15.93 9.00
C VAL A 5 -2.04 -17.37 9.09
N ASN A 6 -1.26 -18.27 9.71
CA ASN A 6 -1.60 -19.69 9.84
C ASN A 6 -2.92 -19.90 10.60
N ASP A 7 -3.18 -19.07 11.60
CA ASP A 7 -4.41 -19.10 12.42
C ASP A 7 -5.58 -18.32 11.77
N GLY A 8 -5.40 -17.78 10.56
CA GLY A 8 -6.43 -17.05 9.83
C GLY A 8 -6.86 -15.74 10.49
N ILE A 9 -6.01 -15.12 11.31
CA ILE A 9 -6.26 -13.82 11.94
C ILE A 9 -5.96 -12.69 10.95
N ILE A 10 -4.88 -12.82 10.18
CA ILE A 10 -4.53 -11.94 9.08
C ILE A 10 -4.47 -12.73 7.78
N GLN A 11 -4.87 -12.11 6.67
CA GLN A 11 -4.76 -12.71 5.33
C GLN A 11 -3.32 -12.66 4.80
N GLY A 12 -2.54 -11.71 5.29
CA GLY A 12 -1.15 -11.55 4.91
C GLY A 12 -0.51 -10.36 5.63
N TRP A 13 0.81 -10.33 5.57
CA TRP A 13 1.59 -9.21 6.07
C TRP A 13 2.81 -8.95 5.20
N ALA A 14 3.34 -7.74 5.30
CA ALA A 14 4.59 -7.37 4.66
C ALA A 14 5.38 -6.39 5.52
N LEU A 15 6.69 -6.58 5.55
CA LEU A 15 7.66 -5.58 5.97
C LEU A 15 8.24 -4.93 4.71
N LEU A 16 8.05 -3.64 4.58
CA LEU A 16 8.51 -2.84 3.47
C LEU A 16 9.64 -1.92 3.93
N LYS A 17 10.67 -1.77 3.12
CA LYS A 17 11.76 -0.81 3.30
C LYS A 17 11.64 0.27 2.24
N ARG A 18 11.77 1.53 2.65
CA ARG A 18 11.78 2.66 1.71
C ARG A 18 12.98 2.57 0.78
N VAL A 19 12.75 2.77 -0.52
CA VAL A 19 13.83 3.00 -1.48
C VAL A 19 14.36 4.41 -1.27
N GLN A 20 15.60 4.50 -0.80
CA GLN A 20 16.25 5.77 -0.46
C GLN A 20 16.68 6.55 -1.71
N GLY A 21 16.83 7.87 -1.56
CA GLY A 21 17.30 8.74 -2.63
C GLY A 21 16.23 9.10 -3.68
N ILE A 22 14.97 8.71 -3.45
CA ILE A 22 13.83 9.05 -4.31
C ILE A 22 12.79 9.81 -3.48
N GLY A 23 12.54 11.07 -3.82
CA GLY A 23 11.60 11.94 -3.13
C GLY A 23 12.26 13.01 -2.26
N LYS A 24 11.48 13.65 -1.38
CA LYS A 24 11.98 14.69 -0.49
C LYS A 24 12.72 14.09 0.70
N VAL A 25 13.88 14.65 1.06
CA VAL A 25 14.69 14.24 2.21
C VAL A 25 13.91 14.32 3.53
N GLU A 26 13.01 15.28 3.66
CA GLU A 26 12.16 15.48 4.85
C GLU A 26 11.23 14.28 5.14
N ASP A 27 10.88 13.52 4.09
CA ASP A 27 10.04 12.34 4.21
C ASP A 27 10.85 11.06 4.57
N GLU A 28 12.18 11.14 4.62
CA GLU A 28 13.06 9.98 4.87
C GLU A 28 13.08 9.49 6.32
N LYS A 29 12.32 10.13 7.21
CA LYS A 29 12.18 9.69 8.62
C LYS A 29 11.53 8.32 8.76
N ILE A 30 10.67 7.94 7.81
CA ILE A 30 10.00 6.64 7.80
C ILE A 30 10.76 5.71 6.86
N ASN A 31 11.57 4.82 7.43
CA ASN A 31 12.39 3.88 6.67
C ASN A 31 11.72 2.54 6.44
N TYR A 32 10.78 2.16 7.28
CA TYR A 32 10.08 0.88 7.22
C TYR A 32 8.58 1.07 7.43
N LEU A 33 7.81 0.23 6.74
CA LEU A 33 6.37 0.07 6.96
C LEU A 33 6.05 -1.39 7.24
N TRP A 34 5.24 -1.61 8.26
CA TRP A 34 4.61 -2.88 8.54
C TRP A 34 3.17 -2.82 8.05
N VAL A 35 2.82 -3.70 7.12
CA VAL A 35 1.47 -3.79 6.55
C VAL A 35 0.86 -5.12 6.97
N SER A 36 -0.38 -5.09 7.48
CA SER A 36 -1.17 -6.30 7.77
C SER A 36 -2.52 -6.18 7.09
N VAL A 37 -2.96 -7.26 6.45
CA VAL A 37 -4.24 -7.34 5.75
C VAL A 37 -5.20 -8.20 6.57
N PHE A 38 -6.39 -7.67 6.84
CA PHE A 38 -7.44 -8.34 7.60
C PHE A 38 -8.66 -8.54 6.72
N GLU A 39 -9.32 -9.68 6.86
CA GLU A 39 -10.56 -10.01 6.16
C GLU A 39 -11.72 -9.15 6.62
N SER A 40 -11.75 -8.80 7.89
CA SER A 40 -12.88 -8.11 8.51
C SER A 40 -12.47 -7.27 9.73
N PRO A 41 -13.31 -6.29 10.16
CA PRO A 41 -13.11 -5.57 11.41
C PRO A 41 -13.02 -6.50 12.63
N LYS A 42 -13.74 -7.62 12.64
CA LYS A 42 -13.67 -8.63 13.71
C LYS A 42 -12.26 -9.20 13.81
N LYS A 43 -11.67 -9.62 12.70
CA LYS A 43 -10.28 -10.15 12.65
C LYS A 43 -9.26 -9.08 13.06
N TYR A 44 -9.49 -7.83 12.69
CA TYR A 44 -8.66 -6.73 13.15
C TYR A 44 -8.65 -6.59 14.68
N VAL A 45 -9.77 -6.76 15.35
CA VAL A 45 -9.86 -6.73 16.82
C VAL A 45 -9.21 -7.98 17.44
N GLU A 46 -9.43 -9.15 16.87
CA GLU A 46 -8.88 -10.45 17.34
C GLU A 46 -7.34 -10.55 17.23
N ARG A 47 -6.69 -9.60 16.54
CA ARG A 47 -5.23 -9.62 16.33
C ARG A 47 -4.39 -9.39 17.58
N GLU A 48 -4.94 -8.74 18.61
CA GLU A 48 -4.17 -8.23 19.75
C GLU A 48 -3.21 -9.26 20.37
N PRO A 49 -3.62 -10.52 20.66
CA PRO A 49 -2.70 -11.50 21.23
C PRO A 49 -1.48 -11.82 20.36
N TYR A 50 -1.58 -11.64 19.03
CA TYR A 50 -0.49 -11.90 18.08
C TYR A 50 0.51 -10.77 17.98
N PHE A 51 0.12 -9.58 18.42
CA PHE A 51 0.97 -8.38 18.43
C PHE A 51 1.52 -8.06 19.82
N ASP A 52 1.08 -8.80 20.83
CA ASP A 52 1.68 -8.81 22.18
C ASP A 52 2.54 -10.07 22.34
N THR A 53 3.80 -9.95 21.94
CA THR A 53 4.74 -11.08 21.98
C THR A 53 5.03 -11.58 23.38
N GLY A 54 4.95 -10.70 24.39
CA GLY A 54 5.08 -11.06 25.79
C GLY A 54 3.98 -12.03 26.23
N LYS A 55 2.73 -11.69 25.92
CA LYS A 55 1.58 -12.54 26.25
C LYS A 55 1.56 -13.86 25.49
N LYS A 56 1.80 -13.81 24.17
CA LYS A 56 1.65 -14.99 23.31
C LYS A 56 2.82 -15.96 23.40
N TYR A 57 4.05 -15.45 23.46
CA TYR A 57 5.27 -16.25 23.33
C TYR A 57 6.19 -16.18 24.56
N GLY A 58 5.82 -15.40 25.57
CA GLY A 58 6.69 -15.17 26.74
C GLY A 58 7.98 -14.40 26.42
N ILE A 59 8.04 -13.74 25.27
CA ILE A 59 9.20 -12.98 24.82
C ILE A 59 8.93 -11.48 25.03
N PRO A 60 9.56 -10.82 26.01
CA PRO A 60 9.42 -9.37 26.21
C PRO A 60 9.81 -8.59 24.96
N ASN A 61 9.09 -7.49 24.69
CA ASN A 61 9.30 -6.67 23.51
C ASN A 61 10.71 -6.05 23.43
N ASP A 62 11.31 -5.72 24.55
CA ASP A 62 12.69 -5.22 24.66
C ASP A 62 13.73 -6.27 24.20
N ILE A 63 13.50 -7.54 24.50
CA ILE A 63 14.33 -8.64 24.00
C ILE A 63 14.11 -8.85 22.51
N LEU A 64 12.85 -8.79 22.04
CA LEU A 64 12.53 -8.99 20.63
C LEU A 64 13.23 -7.99 19.73
N PHE A 65 13.31 -6.74 20.17
CA PHE A 65 13.92 -5.67 19.40
C PHE A 65 15.40 -5.47 19.70
N GLY A 66 15.99 -6.26 20.62
CA GLY A 66 17.45 -6.41 20.77
C GLY A 66 18.23 -5.11 20.98
N GLY A 67 17.65 -4.11 21.66
CA GLY A 67 18.27 -2.80 21.87
C GLY A 67 18.20 -1.87 20.64
N ILE A 68 17.46 -2.23 19.61
CA ILE A 68 17.17 -1.33 18.48
C ILE A 68 16.13 -0.31 18.95
N ASP A 69 16.48 0.97 18.90
CA ASP A 69 15.54 2.07 19.17
C ASP A 69 14.57 2.22 18.00
N ILE A 70 13.40 1.55 18.10
CA ILE A 70 12.35 1.66 17.10
C ILE A 70 11.45 2.84 17.40
N GLN A 71 11.61 3.90 16.63
CA GLN A 71 10.71 5.05 16.69
C GLN A 71 9.44 4.76 15.87
N ARG A 72 8.27 4.76 16.53
CA ARG A 72 6.97 4.67 15.86
C ARG A 72 6.47 6.05 15.49
N TYR A 73 6.19 6.27 14.19
CA TYR A 73 5.63 7.53 13.69
C TYR A 73 4.11 7.53 13.58
N GLY A 74 3.47 6.38 13.43
CA GLY A 74 2.02 6.28 13.36
C GLY A 74 1.52 4.93 12.88
N SER A 75 0.21 4.73 13.03
CA SER A 75 -0.52 3.60 12.49
C SER A 75 -1.78 4.09 11.79
N TYR A 76 -2.08 3.52 10.62
CA TYR A 76 -3.20 3.90 9.80
C TYR A 76 -4.01 2.66 9.44
N VAL A 77 -5.34 2.80 9.44
CA VAL A 77 -6.25 1.75 9.00
C VAL A 77 -6.94 2.20 7.72
N TYR A 78 -6.86 1.37 6.71
CA TYR A 78 -7.49 1.57 5.42
C TYR A 78 -8.50 0.47 5.14
N LYS A 79 -9.61 0.84 4.49
CA LYS A 79 -10.55 -0.10 3.89
C LYS A 79 -10.16 -0.29 2.42
N THR A 80 -9.83 -1.50 2.02
CA THR A 80 -9.63 -1.84 0.61
C THR A 80 -10.96 -1.73 -0.13
N GLU A 81 -11.02 -0.84 -1.11
CA GLU A 81 -12.20 -0.63 -1.95
C GLU A 81 -12.14 -1.48 -3.23
N LYS A 82 -10.92 -1.67 -3.75
CA LYS A 82 -10.66 -2.47 -4.94
C LYS A 82 -9.26 -3.06 -4.90
N ARG A 83 -9.10 -4.29 -5.41
CA ARG A 83 -7.80 -4.93 -5.53
C ARG A 83 -7.78 -5.88 -6.72
N TYR A 84 -6.67 -5.91 -7.43
CA TYR A 84 -6.33 -6.91 -8.43
C TYR A 84 -4.94 -7.47 -8.13
N ASP A 85 -4.82 -8.78 -8.15
CA ASP A 85 -3.56 -9.50 -7.98
C ASP A 85 -3.41 -10.51 -9.12
N ASN A 86 -2.18 -10.91 -9.36
CA ASN A 86 -1.83 -12.06 -10.19
C ASN A 86 -0.68 -12.85 -9.53
N ASP A 87 -0.16 -13.85 -10.21
CA ASP A 87 0.86 -14.77 -9.71
C ASP A 87 2.31 -14.27 -9.85
N LEU A 88 2.53 -13.00 -10.23
CA LEU A 88 3.86 -12.41 -10.28
C LEU A 88 4.42 -12.15 -8.89
N ASP A 89 5.75 -12.27 -8.76
CA ASP A 89 6.46 -11.96 -7.52
C ASP A 89 6.83 -10.46 -7.46
N GLY A 90 5.89 -9.63 -6.98
CA GLY A 90 6.14 -8.21 -6.78
C GLY A 90 7.27 -7.97 -5.76
N LYS A 91 8.36 -7.33 -6.15
CA LYS A 91 9.49 -6.98 -5.28
C LYS A 91 9.45 -5.54 -4.81
N PHE A 92 8.84 -4.69 -5.58
CA PHE A 92 8.69 -3.27 -5.29
C PHE A 92 7.22 -2.86 -5.35
N ILE A 93 6.87 -1.82 -4.59
CA ILE A 93 5.52 -1.28 -4.57
C ILE A 93 5.57 0.24 -4.47
N ILE A 94 4.76 0.91 -5.29
CA ILE A 94 4.54 2.34 -5.19
C ILE A 94 3.31 2.56 -4.31
N PHE A 95 3.42 3.43 -3.33
CA PHE A 95 2.29 3.95 -2.58
C PHE A 95 2.00 5.38 -3.00
N ASN A 96 0.75 5.63 -3.37
CA ASN A 96 0.26 6.91 -3.83
C ASN A 96 -0.88 7.39 -2.94
N TRP A 97 -0.72 8.54 -2.30
CA TRP A 97 -1.77 9.19 -1.52
C TRP A 97 -2.31 10.40 -2.25
N ALA A 98 -3.60 10.65 -2.13
CA ALA A 98 -4.25 11.74 -2.82
C ALA A 98 -5.36 12.41 -1.98
N PHE A 99 -5.54 13.72 -2.21
CA PHE A 99 -6.65 14.53 -1.69
C PHE A 99 -7.60 14.87 -2.85
N PRO A 100 -8.58 14.02 -3.15
CA PRO A 100 -9.55 14.31 -4.20
C PRO A 100 -10.52 15.42 -3.80
N LYS A 101 -10.99 16.20 -4.78
CA LYS A 101 -12.10 17.15 -4.59
C LYS A 101 -13.37 16.44 -4.15
N ASN A 102 -13.64 15.30 -4.78
CA ASN A 102 -14.74 14.42 -4.43
C ASN A 102 -14.24 12.97 -4.38
N LEU A 103 -14.27 12.37 -3.18
CA LEU A 103 -13.76 11.02 -2.96
C LEU A 103 -14.49 9.97 -3.80
N ASN A 104 -15.83 10.05 -3.87
CA ASN A 104 -16.62 9.08 -4.62
C ASN A 104 -16.38 9.19 -6.12
N SER A 105 -16.32 10.41 -6.67
CA SER A 105 -15.98 10.64 -8.08
C SER A 105 -14.62 10.07 -8.43
N ALA A 106 -13.60 10.34 -7.62
CA ALA A 106 -12.26 9.82 -7.82
C ALA A 106 -12.21 8.29 -7.78
N MET A 107 -12.91 7.66 -6.84
CA MET A 107 -12.99 6.19 -6.76
C MET A 107 -13.69 5.58 -7.98
N ILE A 108 -14.78 6.18 -8.47
CA ILE A 108 -15.48 5.71 -9.67
C ILE A 108 -14.58 5.81 -10.91
N LEU A 109 -13.86 6.91 -11.06
CA LEU A 109 -12.92 7.09 -12.18
C LEU A 109 -11.77 6.10 -12.08
N ALA A 110 -11.18 5.92 -10.91
CA ALA A 110 -10.11 4.96 -10.68
C ALA A 110 -10.56 3.50 -10.94
N ASP A 111 -11.79 3.13 -10.58
CA ASP A 111 -12.36 1.82 -10.90
C ASP A 111 -12.50 1.61 -12.42
N LYS A 112 -12.96 2.63 -13.16
CA LYS A 112 -13.04 2.56 -14.64
C LYS A 112 -11.66 2.43 -15.27
N ILE A 113 -10.70 3.23 -14.81
CA ILE A 113 -9.31 3.19 -15.27
C ILE A 113 -8.70 1.81 -15.01
N SER A 114 -8.85 1.27 -13.80
CA SER A 114 -8.28 -0.02 -13.44
C SER A 114 -8.82 -1.18 -14.28
N LYS A 115 -10.10 -1.14 -14.66
CA LYS A 115 -10.71 -2.13 -15.55
C LYS A 115 -10.08 -2.14 -16.96
N SER A 116 -9.64 -0.98 -17.45
CA SER A 116 -9.05 -0.86 -18.78
C SER A 116 -7.65 -1.46 -18.89
N PHE A 117 -6.87 -1.48 -17.80
CA PHE A 117 -5.51 -2.04 -17.81
C PHE A 117 -5.37 -3.39 -17.09
N LYS A 118 -6.42 -3.87 -16.41
CA LYS A 118 -6.36 -5.13 -15.64
C LYS A 118 -5.82 -6.30 -16.45
N GLY A 119 -6.22 -6.42 -17.73
CA GLY A 119 -5.79 -7.48 -18.62
C GLY A 119 -4.30 -7.42 -19.00
N ASP A 120 -3.69 -6.23 -18.93
CA ASP A 120 -2.28 -6.01 -19.29
C ASP A 120 -1.34 -6.10 -18.08
N MET A 121 -1.84 -6.14 -16.85
CA MET A 121 -1.04 -6.10 -15.63
C MET A 121 0.11 -7.11 -15.65
N LYS A 122 -0.20 -8.39 -15.87
CA LYS A 122 0.81 -9.47 -15.85
C LYS A 122 1.87 -9.29 -16.95
N LYS A 123 1.45 -8.92 -18.15
CA LYS A 123 2.35 -8.68 -19.28
C LYS A 123 3.32 -7.53 -19.02
N GLU A 124 2.88 -6.51 -18.29
CA GLU A 124 3.67 -5.32 -17.98
C GLU A 124 4.42 -5.46 -16.63
N GLY A 125 4.39 -6.66 -16.01
CA GLY A 125 5.09 -6.96 -14.76
C GLY A 125 4.46 -6.35 -13.51
N MET A 126 3.20 -5.87 -13.60
CA MET A 126 2.44 -5.39 -12.46
C MET A 126 1.82 -6.57 -11.72
N ALA A 127 2.35 -6.88 -10.53
CA ALA A 127 1.91 -8.00 -9.69
C ALA A 127 0.59 -7.71 -8.96
N SER A 128 0.39 -6.47 -8.52
CA SER A 128 -0.81 -6.05 -7.79
C SER A 128 -1.12 -4.59 -8.06
N TRP A 129 -2.40 -4.28 -8.09
CA TRP A 129 -2.95 -2.92 -8.04
C TRP A 129 -4.08 -2.85 -7.03
N GLY A 130 -4.19 -1.73 -6.32
CA GLY A 130 -5.33 -1.52 -5.48
C GLY A 130 -5.60 -0.09 -5.07
N MET A 131 -6.79 0.08 -4.50
CA MET A 131 -7.32 1.34 -4.03
C MET A 131 -7.96 1.14 -2.65
N ALA A 132 -7.70 2.04 -1.73
CA ALA A 132 -8.25 2.00 -0.39
C ALA A 132 -8.62 3.40 0.11
N THR A 133 -9.56 3.46 1.03
CA THR A 133 -9.94 4.66 1.78
C THR A 133 -9.47 4.57 3.21
N ARG A 134 -8.99 5.69 3.76
CA ARG A 134 -8.54 5.74 5.14
C ARG A 134 -9.72 5.78 6.10
N ILE A 135 -9.67 4.90 7.11
CA ILE A 135 -10.69 4.84 8.18
C ILE A 135 -10.17 5.52 9.44
N ILE A 136 -8.92 5.26 9.84
CA ILE A 136 -8.30 5.77 11.07
C ILE A 136 -6.86 6.21 10.79
N PRO A 137 -6.42 7.38 11.30
CA PRO A 137 -7.21 8.45 11.89
C PRO A 137 -8.00 9.23 10.84
N GLN A 138 -9.11 9.84 11.26
CA GLN A 138 -9.88 10.79 10.45
C GLN A 138 -9.34 12.20 10.72
N ASN A 139 -8.53 12.72 9.79
CA ASN A 139 -7.89 14.02 9.87
C ASN A 139 -7.81 14.63 8.46
N SER A 140 -8.13 15.93 8.34
CA SER A 140 -8.09 16.67 7.06
C SER A 140 -6.67 16.80 6.47
N ASP A 141 -5.65 16.75 7.31
CA ASP A 141 -4.25 16.90 6.88
C ASP A 141 -3.65 15.61 6.31
N LEU A 142 -4.40 14.52 6.39
CA LEU A 142 -3.99 13.23 5.88
C LEU A 142 -4.84 12.80 4.67
N ALA A 143 -4.20 12.34 3.61
CA ALA A 143 -4.88 11.93 2.40
C ALA A 143 -5.92 10.83 2.66
N PRO A 144 -7.20 11.02 2.27
CA PRO A 144 -8.25 10.04 2.48
C PRO A 144 -8.20 8.88 1.48
N LEU A 145 -7.56 9.06 0.33
CA LEU A 145 -7.48 8.09 -0.76
C LEU A 145 -6.04 7.60 -0.92
N PHE A 146 -5.91 6.30 -1.09
CA PHE A 146 -4.64 5.60 -1.18
C PHE A 146 -4.68 4.57 -2.31
N PHE A 147 -3.61 4.50 -3.08
CA PHE A 147 -3.41 3.51 -4.13
C PHE A 147 -2.08 2.81 -3.95
N TRP A 148 -1.98 1.59 -4.45
CA TRP A 148 -0.71 0.88 -4.58
C TRP A 148 -0.60 0.20 -5.94
N ASP A 149 0.65 0.13 -6.42
CA ASP A 149 1.04 -0.51 -7.66
C ASP A 149 2.30 -1.33 -7.38
N ALA A 150 2.22 -2.68 -7.39
CA ALA A 150 3.34 -3.56 -7.12
C ALA A 150 3.93 -4.14 -8.41
N TYR A 151 5.26 -4.22 -8.48
CA TYR A 151 6.01 -4.65 -9.64
C TYR A 151 7.14 -5.61 -9.28
N GLU A 152 7.58 -6.42 -10.24
CA GLU A 152 8.69 -7.35 -10.06
C GLU A 152 10.05 -6.65 -9.95
N ASN A 153 10.21 -5.48 -10.60
CA ASN A 153 11.48 -4.76 -10.61
C ASN A 153 11.30 -3.23 -10.75
N MET A 154 12.39 -2.50 -10.52
CA MET A 154 12.41 -1.04 -10.53
C MET A 154 12.22 -0.45 -11.93
N GLU A 155 12.70 -1.12 -13.00
CA GLU A 155 12.52 -0.65 -14.36
C GLU A 155 11.03 -0.55 -14.73
N GLN A 156 10.24 -1.56 -14.33
CA GLN A 156 8.80 -1.56 -14.54
C GLN A 156 8.10 -0.44 -13.78
N ILE A 157 8.56 -0.10 -12.56
CA ILE A 157 8.08 1.06 -11.83
C ILE A 157 8.35 2.36 -12.59
N ILE A 158 9.56 2.55 -13.08
CA ILE A 158 9.92 3.75 -13.83
C ILE A 158 9.09 3.83 -15.12
N ASN A 159 8.91 2.72 -15.82
CA ASN A 159 8.04 2.66 -16.99
C ASN A 159 6.58 3.00 -16.67
N HIS A 160 6.05 2.53 -15.53
CA HIS A 160 4.72 2.93 -15.05
C HIS A 160 4.64 4.44 -14.83
N LEU A 161 5.60 5.02 -14.12
CA LEU A 161 5.63 6.45 -13.82
C LEU A 161 5.78 7.33 -15.09
N MET A 162 6.37 6.78 -16.15
CA MET A 162 6.46 7.44 -17.46
C MET A 162 5.25 7.16 -18.37
N ASN A 163 4.17 6.55 -17.86
CA ASN A 163 2.99 6.13 -18.62
C ASN A 163 3.30 5.16 -19.80
N LYS A 164 4.31 4.31 -19.61
CA LYS A 164 4.77 3.32 -20.63
C LYS A 164 4.44 1.87 -20.26
N ALA A 165 3.76 1.65 -19.13
CA ALA A 165 3.40 0.30 -18.64
C ALA A 165 1.92 -0.01 -18.89
N ALA A 166 1.29 -0.78 -18.01
CA ALA A 166 -0.11 -1.21 -18.13
C ALA A 166 -1.10 -0.06 -18.37
N ILE A 167 -0.79 1.14 -17.88
CA ILE A 167 -1.64 2.34 -18.04
C ILE A 167 -1.52 3.04 -19.39
N LYS A 168 -0.59 2.64 -20.28
CA LYS A 168 -0.38 3.28 -21.59
C LYS A 168 -1.60 3.27 -22.50
N ASN A 169 -2.46 2.26 -22.33
CA ASN A 169 -3.67 2.07 -23.15
C ASN A 169 -4.93 2.61 -22.47
N VAL A 170 -4.81 3.27 -21.34
CA VAL A 170 -5.95 3.89 -20.62
C VAL A 170 -6.48 5.07 -21.44
N ASP A 171 -7.80 5.21 -21.52
CA ASP A 171 -8.44 6.37 -22.12
C ASP A 171 -7.94 7.66 -21.47
N GLN A 172 -7.31 8.50 -22.26
CA GLN A 172 -6.73 9.78 -21.83
C GLN A 172 -7.79 10.72 -21.25
N LYS A 173 -9.03 10.62 -21.70
CA LYS A 173 -10.14 11.39 -21.13
C LYS A 173 -10.43 10.97 -19.69
N LEU A 174 -10.40 9.67 -19.39
CA LEU A 174 -10.58 9.18 -18.01
C LEU A 174 -9.41 9.59 -17.11
N LEU A 175 -8.18 9.53 -17.61
CA LEU A 175 -7.00 10.01 -16.88
C LEU A 175 -7.12 11.49 -16.55
N SER A 176 -7.42 12.32 -17.54
CA SER A 176 -7.60 13.77 -17.35
C SER A 176 -8.75 14.09 -16.39
N GLN A 177 -9.82 13.31 -16.39
CA GLN A 177 -10.91 13.46 -15.42
C GLN A 177 -10.45 13.13 -13.99
N LEU A 178 -9.69 12.04 -13.82
CA LEU A 178 -9.13 11.69 -12.52
C LEU A 178 -8.14 12.76 -12.03
N GLU A 179 -7.26 13.24 -12.92
CA GLU A 179 -6.34 14.34 -12.61
C GLU A 179 -7.08 15.61 -12.20
N GLY A 180 -8.22 15.91 -12.85
CA GLY A 180 -9.10 17.01 -12.48
C GLY A 180 -9.72 16.87 -11.08
N GLU A 181 -9.93 15.65 -10.60
CA GLU A 181 -10.36 15.37 -9.22
C GLU A 181 -9.21 15.48 -8.21
N LEU A 182 -7.95 15.44 -8.65
CA LEU A 182 -6.75 15.46 -7.80
C LEU A 182 -6.01 16.82 -7.93
N PRO A 183 -6.51 17.90 -7.32
CA PRO A 183 -5.99 19.26 -7.55
C PRO A 183 -4.53 19.46 -7.12
N LYS A 184 -4.03 18.62 -6.23
CA LYS A 184 -2.63 18.58 -5.81
C LYS A 184 -1.84 17.45 -6.49
N GLY A 185 -2.46 16.73 -7.44
CA GLY A 185 -1.90 15.50 -8.00
C GLY A 185 -1.82 14.40 -6.94
N TRP A 186 -0.75 13.63 -7.01
CA TRP A 186 -0.39 12.67 -5.96
C TRP A 186 0.36 13.45 -4.87
N ASP A 187 -0.27 13.65 -3.72
CA ASP A 187 0.26 14.43 -2.61
C ASP A 187 1.57 13.83 -2.06
N ASN A 188 1.58 12.50 -1.94
CA ASN A 188 2.77 11.77 -1.57
C ASN A 188 2.86 10.48 -2.40
N ARG A 189 4.02 10.25 -3.01
CA ARG A 189 4.33 9.06 -3.80
C ARG A 189 5.66 8.49 -3.33
N VAL A 190 5.65 7.27 -2.81
CA VAL A 190 6.82 6.62 -2.23
C VAL A 190 6.97 5.22 -2.78
N ILE A 191 8.20 4.84 -3.10
CA ILE A 191 8.56 3.49 -3.56
C ILE A 191 9.12 2.71 -2.37
N TRP A 192 8.63 1.49 -2.22
CA TRP A 192 9.03 0.55 -1.19
C TRP A 192 9.50 -0.76 -1.80
N GLU A 193 10.44 -1.40 -1.14
CA GLU A 193 10.92 -2.75 -1.44
C GLU A 193 10.35 -3.73 -0.41
N PHE A 194 9.88 -4.88 -0.84
CA PHE A 194 9.46 -5.95 0.06
C PHE A 194 10.70 -6.61 0.68
N VAL A 195 10.84 -6.48 2.01
CA VAL A 195 11.90 -7.13 2.80
C VAL A 195 11.49 -8.53 3.20
N SER A 196 10.24 -8.65 3.65
CA SER A 196 9.66 -9.93 4.08
C SER A 196 8.14 -9.88 3.95
N ARG A 197 7.52 -11.02 3.71
CA ARG A 197 6.05 -11.14 3.62
C ARG A 197 5.59 -12.57 3.87
N ALA A 198 4.31 -12.70 4.24
CA ALA A 198 3.56 -13.95 4.28
C ALA A 198 2.12 -13.73 3.81
N ASN A 199 1.56 -14.69 3.11
CA ASN A 199 0.19 -14.77 2.61
C ASN A 199 -0.42 -16.10 3.01
#